data_57c969cad0b196a3eb510444e7e11185
#
_entry.id   57c969cad0b196a3eb510444e7e11185
#
_cell.length_a   1.000
_cell.length_b   1.000
_cell.length_c   1.000
_cell.angle_alpha   90.00
_cell.angle_beta   90.00
_cell.angle_gamma   90.00
#
_symmetry.space_group_name_H-M   'P 1'
#
loop_
_entity.id
_entity.type
_entity.pdbx_description
1 polymer ?
#
loop_
_entity_poly.entity_id
_entity_poly.type
_entity_poly.pdbx_seq_one_letter_code
_entity_poly.pdbx_strand_id
1 'polypeptide(L)'
;MAGTNRPGRVSAIDYKAGTYEVTYFDRGKSVTRQINAISNGEYKMPSIGQVVSVSHNSNGTAAGTTTGTVWNKTNTPAEGYKGLFRKEYAERKGLAYERYDENTGVYTQYVNRRTGRTCNGEIYDEAKGAISLVAGGQFQAKSSAASMSLNAKTGVGIVAGTT
;
A
#
# COMPACT_ATOMS: atom_id res chain seq x y z
N MET A 1 14.59 33.34 -2.19
CA MET A 1 13.45 33.35 -1.24
C MET A 1 13.05 31.92 -0.97
N ALA A 2 12.91 31.51 0.29
CA ALA A 2 12.56 30.14 0.62
C ALA A 2 11.10 29.82 0.24
N GLY A 3 10.87 28.68 -0.39
CA GLY A 3 9.53 28.18 -0.66
C GLY A 3 8.76 27.96 0.67
N THR A 4 7.47 28.25 0.69
CA THR A 4 6.63 28.07 1.87
C THR A 4 5.85 26.79 1.77
N ASN A 5 6.06 25.89 2.74
CA ASN A 5 5.21 24.71 2.91
C ASN A 5 3.93 25.08 3.65
N ARG A 6 2.78 24.63 3.14
CA ARG A 6 1.47 24.91 3.75
C ARG A 6 0.64 23.66 3.87
N PRO A 7 0.08 23.38 5.03
CA PRO A 7 -0.92 22.32 5.16
C PRO A 7 -2.26 22.77 4.59
N GLY A 8 -2.95 21.85 3.93
CA GLY A 8 -4.29 22.08 3.44
C GLY A 8 -5.06 20.77 3.37
N ARG A 9 -6.35 20.86 3.06
CA ARG A 9 -7.25 19.72 2.96
C ARG A 9 -7.62 19.46 1.51
N VAL A 10 -7.50 18.22 1.06
CA VAL A 10 -7.94 17.80 -0.28
C VAL A 10 -9.43 18.06 -0.44
N SER A 11 -9.82 18.82 -1.46
CA SER A 11 -11.20 19.20 -1.76
C SER A 11 -11.78 18.52 -2.99
N ALA A 12 -10.96 18.24 -4.01
CA ALA A 12 -11.35 17.55 -5.23
C ALA A 12 -10.19 16.73 -5.78
N ILE A 13 -10.47 15.66 -6.52
CA ILE A 13 -9.45 14.76 -7.09
C ILE A 13 -9.83 14.44 -8.53
N ASP A 14 -8.88 14.58 -9.43
CA ASP A 14 -8.92 13.97 -10.77
C ASP A 14 -8.05 12.71 -10.75
N TYR A 15 -8.70 11.57 -10.58
CA TYR A 15 -8.04 10.27 -10.50
C TYR A 15 -7.33 9.87 -11.80
N LYS A 16 -7.85 10.30 -12.94
CA LYS A 16 -7.28 9.98 -14.26
C LYS A 16 -6.02 10.80 -14.55
N ALA A 17 -6.05 12.08 -14.20
CA ALA A 17 -4.92 12.98 -14.36
C ALA A 17 -3.87 12.82 -13.24
N GLY A 18 -4.21 12.20 -12.12
CA GLY A 18 -3.33 12.11 -10.95
C GLY A 18 -3.13 13.46 -10.27
N THR A 19 -4.15 14.32 -10.25
CA THR A 19 -4.11 15.66 -9.69
C THR A 19 -5.21 15.87 -8.65
N TYR A 20 -5.04 16.86 -7.79
CA TYR A 20 -6.07 17.21 -6.82
C TYR A 20 -6.02 18.70 -6.41
N GLU A 21 -7.11 19.19 -5.87
CA GLU A 21 -7.25 20.54 -5.32
C GLU A 21 -7.11 20.51 -3.80
N VAL A 22 -6.54 21.57 -3.26
CA VAL A 22 -6.32 21.72 -1.81
C VAL A 22 -6.92 23.03 -1.32
N THR A 23 -7.73 22.97 -0.27
CA THR A 23 -8.24 24.11 0.44
C THR A 23 -7.34 24.42 1.63
N TYR A 24 -6.84 25.65 1.74
CA TYR A 24 -5.99 26.11 2.82
C TYR A 24 -6.78 26.63 4.01
N PHE A 25 -6.30 26.34 5.23
CA PHE A 25 -6.95 26.74 6.47
C PHE A 25 -6.71 28.22 6.82
N ASP A 26 -5.57 28.76 6.40
CA ASP A 26 -5.03 30.07 6.79
C ASP A 26 -5.43 31.23 5.87
N ARG A 27 -6.14 30.96 4.78
CA ARG A 27 -6.49 31.98 3.76
C ARG A 27 -7.95 31.97 3.38
N GLY A 28 -8.86 32.15 4.34
CA GLY A 28 -10.29 32.30 4.04
C GLY A 28 -10.91 31.19 3.19
N LYS A 29 -10.41 29.96 3.31
CA LYS A 29 -10.78 28.80 2.49
C LYS A 29 -10.43 28.93 1.00
N SER A 30 -9.35 29.65 0.64
CA SER A 30 -8.86 29.67 -0.74
C SER A 30 -8.50 28.27 -1.22
N VAL A 31 -8.94 27.93 -2.43
CA VAL A 31 -8.69 26.62 -3.07
C VAL A 31 -7.56 26.78 -4.08
N THR A 32 -6.66 25.81 -4.15
CA THR A 32 -5.65 25.76 -5.19
C THR A 32 -6.26 25.44 -6.55
N ARG A 33 -5.53 25.72 -7.61
CA ARG A 33 -5.69 24.98 -8.86
C ARG A 33 -5.27 23.55 -8.66
N GLN A 34 -5.62 22.66 -9.60
CA GLN A 34 -5.18 21.27 -9.58
C GLN A 34 -3.65 21.20 -9.54
N ILE A 35 -3.14 20.44 -8.57
CA ILE A 35 -1.72 20.20 -8.36
C ILE A 35 -1.42 18.72 -8.53
N ASN A 36 -0.24 18.40 -9.04
CA ASN A 36 0.17 17.02 -9.28
C ASN A 36 0.39 16.27 -7.96
N ALA A 37 -0.12 15.04 -7.88
CA ALA A 37 0.25 14.11 -6.83
C ALA A 37 1.71 13.63 -7.02
N ILE A 38 2.35 13.24 -5.90
CA ILE A 38 3.65 12.57 -5.97
C ILE A 38 3.43 11.15 -6.49
N SER A 39 4.25 10.73 -7.45
CA SER A 39 4.13 9.43 -8.10
C SER A 39 5.14 8.40 -7.59
N ASN A 40 6.42 8.66 -7.57
CA ASN A 40 7.47 7.70 -7.18
C ASN A 40 7.29 6.27 -7.77
N GLY A 41 6.64 6.15 -8.95
CA GLY A 41 6.29 4.85 -9.52
C GLY A 41 5.08 4.15 -8.90
N GLU A 42 4.42 4.76 -7.92
CA GLU A 42 3.22 4.26 -7.27
C GLU A 42 2.01 5.15 -7.62
N TYR A 43 0.85 4.54 -7.80
CA TYR A 43 -0.41 5.26 -7.88
C TYR A 43 -1.16 5.13 -6.55
N LYS A 44 -1.17 6.19 -5.76
CA LYS A 44 -1.93 6.28 -4.52
C LYS A 44 -2.39 7.72 -4.30
N MET A 45 -3.66 7.98 -4.55
CA MET A 45 -4.27 9.28 -4.32
C MET A 45 -4.65 9.45 -2.85
N PRO A 46 -4.53 10.67 -2.28
CA PRO A 46 -5.08 10.97 -0.97
C PRO A 46 -6.62 10.92 -1.04
N SER A 47 -7.26 10.71 0.11
CA SER A 47 -8.72 10.80 0.20
C SER A 47 -9.19 12.27 0.26
N ILE A 48 -10.40 12.55 -0.24
CA ILE A 48 -11.05 13.85 -0.02
C ILE A 48 -11.17 14.11 1.49
N GLY A 49 -10.82 15.30 1.91
CA GLY A 49 -10.78 15.70 3.31
C GLY A 49 -9.46 15.38 4.03
N GLN A 50 -8.56 14.64 3.42
CA GLN A 50 -7.24 14.33 4.00
C GLN A 50 -6.35 15.58 4.00
N VAL A 51 -5.53 15.72 5.05
CA VAL A 51 -4.55 16.81 5.15
C VAL A 51 -3.28 16.43 4.39
N VAL A 52 -2.84 17.34 3.54
CA VAL A 52 -1.61 17.24 2.76
C VAL A 52 -0.74 18.47 2.99
N SER A 53 0.56 18.32 2.81
CA SER A 53 1.49 19.44 2.79
C SER A 53 1.78 19.83 1.34
N VAL A 54 1.71 21.13 1.04
CA VAL A 54 1.98 21.69 -0.29
C VAL A 54 3.14 22.66 -0.22
N SER A 55 4.15 22.43 -1.05
CA SER A 55 5.27 23.34 -1.24
C SER A 55 4.98 24.28 -2.40
N HIS A 56 5.09 25.58 -2.18
CA HIS A 56 4.94 26.63 -3.19
C HIS A 56 6.30 27.17 -3.59
N ASN A 57 6.54 27.26 -4.89
CA ASN A 57 7.71 27.94 -5.41
C ASN A 57 7.54 29.46 -5.29
N SER A 58 8.62 30.16 -4.95
CA SER A 58 8.60 31.63 -4.69
C SER A 58 8.51 32.51 -5.92
N ASN A 59 8.43 31.95 -7.13
CA ASN A 59 8.47 32.68 -8.39
C ASN A 59 7.10 33.22 -8.87
N GLY A 60 6.11 33.31 -7.97
CA GLY A 60 4.79 33.87 -8.28
C GLY A 60 3.86 32.97 -9.10
N THR A 61 4.28 31.80 -9.50
CA THR A 61 3.39 30.80 -10.13
C THR A 61 2.60 30.10 -9.05
N ALA A 62 1.28 30.02 -9.26
CA ALA A 62 0.34 29.35 -8.36
C ALA A 62 0.52 27.79 -8.33
N ALA A 63 1.52 27.28 -9.01
CA ALA A 63 1.83 25.85 -9.06
C ALA A 63 2.55 25.43 -7.77
N GLY A 64 1.86 24.69 -6.94
CA GLY A 64 2.42 23.98 -5.79
C GLY A 64 2.79 22.55 -6.17
N THR A 65 3.73 21.97 -5.42
CA THR A 65 4.02 20.53 -5.45
C THR A 65 3.65 19.96 -4.10
N THR A 66 2.96 18.83 -4.08
CA THR A 66 2.62 18.16 -2.82
C THR A 66 3.81 17.39 -2.29
N THR A 67 3.97 17.35 -0.98
CA THR A 67 4.99 16.55 -0.30
C THR A 67 4.43 15.29 0.34
N GLY A 68 3.12 15.04 0.20
CA GLY A 68 2.43 13.86 0.70
C GLY A 68 1.42 14.15 1.79
N THR A 69 0.83 13.08 2.32
CA THR A 69 -0.15 13.13 3.41
C THR A 69 0.55 13.16 4.76
N VAL A 70 -0.08 13.81 5.75
CA VAL A 70 0.42 13.87 7.11
C VAL A 70 -0.56 13.25 8.10
N TRP A 71 -0.01 12.57 9.12
CA TRP A 71 -0.81 12.06 10.24
C TRP A 71 -1.35 13.24 11.07
N ASN A 72 -2.58 13.11 11.52
CA ASN A 72 -3.25 14.10 12.36
C ASN A 72 -4.36 13.43 13.17
N LYS A 73 -5.09 14.20 14.00
CA LYS A 73 -6.14 13.68 14.89
C LYS A 73 -7.26 12.91 14.18
N THR A 74 -7.53 13.22 12.90
CA THR A 74 -8.59 12.57 12.11
C THR A 74 -8.04 11.50 11.16
N ASN A 75 -6.74 11.51 10.91
CA ASN A 75 -6.04 10.51 10.11
C ASN A 75 -4.83 9.97 10.86
N THR A 76 -5.07 9.06 11.78
CA THR A 76 -4.05 8.36 12.58
C THR A 76 -3.55 7.11 11.86
N PRO A 77 -2.35 6.59 12.14
CA PRO A 77 -1.95 5.25 11.65
C PRO A 77 -2.94 4.17 12.13
N ALA A 78 -3.03 3.06 11.40
CA ALA A 78 -3.83 1.90 11.81
C ALA A 78 -3.28 1.23 13.07
N GLU A 79 -1.96 1.19 13.18
CA GLU A 79 -1.18 0.82 14.35
C GLU A 79 0.14 1.60 14.33
N GLY A 80 0.81 1.73 15.47
CA GLY A 80 2.08 2.43 15.53
C GLY A 80 2.82 2.15 16.84
N TYR A 81 4.06 1.68 16.71
CA TYR A 81 5.00 1.45 17.82
C TYR A 81 6.43 1.39 17.25
N LYS A 82 7.42 1.41 18.15
CA LYS A 82 8.84 1.35 17.75
C LYS A 82 9.16 0.01 17.09
N GLY A 83 9.82 0.06 15.93
CA GLY A 83 10.20 -1.14 15.16
C GLY A 83 9.10 -1.66 14.22
N LEU A 84 7.99 -0.92 14.06
CA LEU A 84 6.97 -1.25 13.09
C LEU A 84 7.20 -0.53 11.77
N PHE A 85 7.27 -1.29 10.67
CA PHE A 85 7.01 -0.82 9.31
C PHE A 85 5.63 -1.30 8.87
N ARG A 86 4.79 -0.40 8.36
CA ARG A 86 3.47 -0.76 7.83
C ARG A 86 3.10 0.10 6.61
N LYS A 87 2.63 -0.54 5.54
CA LYS A 87 2.12 0.10 4.33
C LYS A 87 0.68 -0.34 4.07
N GLU A 88 -0.23 0.61 4.02
CA GLU A 88 -1.64 0.38 3.64
C GLU A 88 -1.81 0.58 2.13
N TYR A 89 -2.41 -0.38 1.45
CA TYR A 89 -2.72 -0.31 0.03
C TYR A 89 -4.13 0.23 -0.23
N ALA A 90 -5.08 -0.07 0.66
CA ALA A 90 -6.45 0.40 0.55
C ALA A 90 -6.63 1.76 1.23
N GLU A 91 -7.64 2.53 0.80
CA GLU A 91 -8.07 3.76 1.46
C GLU A 91 -8.58 3.47 2.88
N ARG A 92 -9.45 2.45 3.02
CA ARG A 92 -9.87 1.96 4.32
C ARG A 92 -8.77 1.07 4.90
N LYS A 93 -8.25 1.49 6.04
CA LYS A 93 -7.17 0.78 6.76
C LYS A 93 -7.55 -0.64 7.12
N GLY A 94 -6.58 -1.55 7.05
CA GLY A 94 -6.73 -2.95 7.42
C GLY A 94 -7.34 -3.86 6.34
N LEU A 95 -7.73 -3.34 5.16
CA LEU A 95 -8.26 -4.18 4.08
C LEU A 95 -7.19 -4.83 3.20
N ALA A 96 -6.08 -4.13 3.02
CA ALA A 96 -4.92 -4.67 2.30
C ALA A 96 -3.67 -3.93 2.79
N TYR A 97 -2.73 -4.67 3.34
CA TYR A 97 -1.52 -4.08 3.90
C TYR A 97 -0.36 -5.08 3.88
N GLU A 98 0.83 -4.55 4.00
CA GLU A 98 2.02 -5.29 4.42
C GLU A 98 2.58 -4.66 5.70
N ARG A 99 3.18 -5.47 6.54
CA ARG A 99 3.86 -5.01 7.75
C ARG A 99 5.08 -5.87 8.06
N TYR A 100 6.06 -5.24 8.67
CA TYR A 100 7.20 -5.91 9.28
C TYR A 100 7.35 -5.43 10.73
N ASP A 101 7.51 -6.35 11.64
CA ASP A 101 7.69 -6.08 13.06
C ASP A 101 9.11 -6.49 13.47
N GLU A 102 9.98 -5.52 13.70
CA GLU A 102 11.37 -5.77 14.12
C GLU A 102 11.46 -6.50 15.44
N ASN A 103 10.51 -6.32 16.36
CA ASN A 103 10.53 -6.93 17.68
C ASN A 103 10.30 -8.44 17.62
N THR A 104 9.59 -8.91 16.62
CA THR A 104 9.28 -10.34 16.42
C THR A 104 9.95 -10.95 15.20
N GLY A 105 10.50 -10.11 14.30
CA GLY A 105 11.05 -10.54 13.02
C GLY A 105 9.99 -11.05 12.03
N VAL A 106 8.72 -10.72 12.23
CA VAL A 106 7.60 -11.25 11.41
C VAL A 106 7.21 -10.28 10.33
N TYR A 107 7.24 -10.75 9.07
CA TYR A 107 6.63 -10.09 7.92
C TYR A 107 5.23 -10.66 7.67
N THR A 108 4.25 -9.80 7.44
CA THR A 108 2.87 -10.17 7.14
C THR A 108 2.39 -9.43 5.90
N GLN A 109 1.79 -10.15 4.95
CA GLN A 109 0.99 -9.59 3.88
C GLN A 109 -0.46 -10.03 4.05
N TYR A 110 -1.38 -9.08 4.08
CA TYR A 110 -2.81 -9.34 4.25
C TYR A 110 -3.61 -8.68 3.13
N VAL A 111 -4.55 -9.44 2.56
CA VAL A 111 -5.51 -8.95 1.55
C VAL A 111 -6.88 -9.57 1.85
N ASN A 112 -7.90 -8.73 2.03
CA ASN A 112 -9.24 -9.14 2.44
C ASN A 112 -9.98 -10.05 1.44
N ARG A 113 -9.62 -10.01 0.14
CA ARG A 113 -10.35 -10.78 -0.89
C ARG A 113 -9.44 -11.75 -1.63
N ARG A 114 -8.61 -11.26 -2.54
CA ARG A 114 -7.81 -12.10 -3.44
C ARG A 114 -6.40 -11.56 -3.58
N THR A 115 -5.43 -12.45 -3.46
CA THR A 115 -4.03 -12.22 -3.85
C THR A 115 -3.73 -13.04 -5.09
N GLY A 116 -3.03 -12.45 -6.05
CA GLY A 116 -2.53 -13.14 -7.23
C GLY A 116 -1.04 -12.84 -7.43
N ARG A 117 -0.26 -13.84 -7.79
CA ARG A 117 1.13 -13.71 -8.23
C ARG A 117 1.23 -14.25 -9.65
N THR A 118 1.74 -13.45 -10.58
CA THR A 118 1.94 -13.84 -11.98
C THR A 118 3.30 -13.34 -12.42
N CYS A 119 4.07 -14.19 -13.07
CA CYS A 119 5.32 -13.81 -13.70
C CYS A 119 5.49 -14.56 -15.04
N ASN A 120 6.32 -14.01 -15.92
CA ASN A 120 6.67 -14.67 -17.20
C ASN A 120 7.81 -15.68 -17.04
N GLY A 121 8.47 -15.70 -15.91
CA GLY A 121 9.57 -16.59 -15.58
C GLY A 121 9.21 -17.56 -14.47
N GLU A 122 10.06 -17.65 -13.48
CA GLU A 122 9.96 -18.58 -12.37
C GLU A 122 9.45 -17.89 -11.09
N ILE A 123 8.66 -18.60 -10.28
CA ILE A 123 8.35 -18.24 -8.90
C ILE A 123 9.10 -19.22 -8.01
N TYR A 124 10.02 -18.70 -7.20
CA TYR A 124 10.84 -19.48 -6.29
C TYR A 124 10.54 -19.10 -4.83
N ASP A 125 10.18 -20.10 -4.03
CA ASP A 125 9.94 -19.93 -2.59
C ASP A 125 10.84 -20.91 -1.82
N GLU A 126 11.73 -20.42 -0.98
CA GLU A 126 12.63 -21.21 -0.15
C GLU A 126 12.50 -20.82 1.32
N ALA A 127 12.51 -21.82 2.20
CA ALA A 127 12.58 -21.60 3.63
C ALA A 127 13.55 -22.62 4.27
N LYS A 128 14.38 -22.16 5.20
CA LYS A 128 15.20 -23.08 6.04
C LYS A 128 14.35 -23.93 7.00
N GLY A 129 13.17 -23.44 7.33
CA GLY A 129 12.16 -24.15 8.14
C GLY A 129 11.05 -24.74 7.28
N ALA A 130 9.82 -24.67 7.74
CA ALA A 130 8.67 -25.20 7.06
C ALA A 130 8.04 -24.16 6.09
N ILE A 131 7.49 -24.65 4.97
CA ILE A 131 6.55 -23.93 4.14
C ILE A 131 5.17 -24.58 4.37
N SER A 132 4.19 -23.79 4.85
CA SER A 132 2.83 -24.24 5.06
C SER A 132 1.87 -23.55 4.10
N LEU A 133 1.07 -24.33 3.36
CA LEU A 133 0.00 -23.86 2.50
C LEU A 133 -1.33 -24.37 3.04
N VAL A 134 -2.18 -23.47 3.54
CA VAL A 134 -3.46 -23.81 4.16
C VAL A 134 -4.58 -23.15 3.38
N ALA A 135 -5.56 -23.93 2.94
CA ALA A 135 -6.76 -23.45 2.26
C ALA A 135 -8.01 -23.88 3.04
N GLY A 136 -8.91 -22.93 3.31
CA GLY A 136 -10.22 -23.21 3.90
C GLY A 136 -11.22 -23.79 2.90
N GLY A 137 -10.85 -23.84 1.61
CA GLY A 137 -11.60 -24.45 0.52
C GLY A 137 -10.70 -25.35 -0.31
N GLN A 138 -10.93 -25.38 -1.61
CA GLN A 138 -10.13 -26.23 -2.51
C GLN A 138 -8.69 -25.71 -2.64
N PHE A 139 -7.71 -26.59 -2.50
CA PHE A 139 -6.33 -26.38 -2.91
C PHE A 139 -6.10 -27.06 -4.26
N GLN A 140 -5.58 -26.30 -5.24
CA GLN A 140 -5.29 -26.83 -6.57
C GLN A 140 -3.86 -26.48 -6.99
N ALA A 141 -3.09 -27.48 -7.40
CA ALA A 141 -1.81 -27.32 -8.08
C ALA A 141 -1.90 -27.98 -9.46
N LYS A 142 -1.55 -27.27 -10.52
CA LYS A 142 -1.64 -27.75 -11.90
C LYS A 142 -0.42 -27.33 -12.71
N SER A 143 0.20 -28.24 -13.41
CA SER A 143 1.13 -27.97 -14.49
C SER A 143 0.49 -28.33 -15.83
N SER A 144 0.48 -27.39 -16.79
CA SER A 144 -0.21 -27.58 -18.08
C SER A 144 0.71 -28.03 -19.21
N ALA A 145 2.02 -27.89 -19.05
CA ALA A 145 3.01 -28.13 -20.11
C ALA A 145 4.12 -29.13 -19.73
N ALA A 146 4.27 -29.43 -18.45
CA ALA A 146 5.32 -30.32 -17.94
C ALA A 146 4.84 -31.13 -16.74
N SER A 147 5.73 -31.96 -16.16
CA SER A 147 5.47 -32.73 -14.94
C SER A 147 5.43 -31.83 -13.70
N MET A 148 4.70 -32.26 -12.69
CA MET A 148 4.80 -31.77 -11.32
C MET A 148 5.61 -32.80 -10.51
N SER A 149 6.64 -32.35 -9.79
CA SER A 149 7.51 -33.21 -8.98
C SER A 149 7.42 -32.83 -7.51
N LEU A 150 7.26 -33.82 -6.64
CA LEU A 150 7.31 -33.70 -5.19
C LEU A 150 8.46 -34.57 -4.68
N ASN A 151 9.54 -33.97 -4.21
CA ASN A 151 10.71 -34.67 -3.70
C ASN A 151 10.85 -34.44 -2.19
N ALA A 152 10.95 -35.48 -1.41
CA ALA A 152 11.21 -35.40 0.02
C ALA A 152 12.26 -36.41 0.46
N LYS A 153 13.14 -36.02 1.37
CA LYS A 153 14.19 -36.90 1.90
C LYS A 153 13.64 -38.08 2.67
N THR A 154 12.52 -37.91 3.38
CA THR A 154 11.96 -38.92 4.29
C THR A 154 10.61 -39.45 3.89
N GLY A 155 9.87 -38.75 3.06
CA GLY A 155 8.58 -39.23 2.56
C GLY A 155 7.62 -38.11 2.14
N VAL A 156 6.65 -38.45 1.31
CA VAL A 156 5.51 -37.62 0.92
C VAL A 156 4.26 -38.33 1.43
N GLY A 157 3.51 -37.68 2.34
CA GLY A 157 2.24 -38.19 2.84
C GLY A 157 1.05 -37.44 2.19
N ILE A 158 0.07 -38.17 1.66
CA ILE A 158 -1.21 -37.63 1.22
C ILE A 158 -2.29 -38.30 2.06
N VAL A 159 -2.98 -37.54 2.89
CA VAL A 159 -4.06 -38.04 3.75
C VAL A 159 -5.37 -37.38 3.32
N ALA A 160 -6.31 -38.19 2.89
CA ALA A 160 -7.68 -37.78 2.65
C ALA A 160 -8.55 -38.18 3.87
N GLY A 161 -9.14 -37.19 4.53
CA GLY A 161 -10.15 -37.44 5.56
C GLY A 161 -11.48 -37.81 4.88
N THR A 162 -12.09 -38.90 5.32
CA THR A 162 -13.52 -39.17 5.01
C THR A 162 -14.38 -38.31 5.93
N THR A 163 -15.21 -37.44 5.38
CA THR A 163 -16.30 -36.77 6.11
C THR A 163 -17.47 -37.71 6.28
#